data_0988dab29fe93261b39177455851f030
#
_entry.id   0988dab29fe93261b39177455851f030
#
_cell.length_a   1.000
_cell.length_b   1.000
_cell.length_c   1.000
_cell.angle_alpha   90.00
_cell.angle_beta   90.00
_cell.angle_gamma   90.00
#
_symmetry.space_group_name_H-M   'P 1'
#
loop_
_entity.id
_entity.type
_entity.pdbx_description
1 polymer ?
#
loop_
_entity_poly.entity_id
_entity_poly.type
_entity_poly.pdbx_seq_one_letter_code
_entity_poly.pdbx_strand_id
1 'polypeptide(L)'
;IKIFMNDSTVRKAEVIGQALSVEKVDDKDHFNQVASRRMDAFFVDGAIRKTEAVGNVRTVFYPQDSKDSTLTGLNYLETDTLRMFMSPERKLQKIWTSKAAGTMYPMTQIPPQRYHLDTFEWFENLRPTGPADVFVWRGKGTGSELKKVKRQEAPLQTLPALGSKTTTAQDAPLKTSEKEEKAVPEAEDKKKQ
;
A
#
# COMPACT_ATOMS: atom_id res chain seq x y z
N ILE A 1 -10.26 3.67 6.79
CA ILE A 1 -9.17 4.40 7.49
C ILE A 1 -9.29 4.09 8.98
N LYS A 2 -8.14 3.84 9.65
CA LYS A 2 -8.04 3.71 11.11
C LYS A 2 -7.13 4.83 11.61
N ILE A 3 -7.53 5.48 12.69
CA ILE A 3 -6.76 6.55 13.32
C ILE A 3 -6.45 6.12 14.75
N PHE A 4 -5.17 6.21 15.11
CA PHE A 4 -4.67 5.88 16.44
C PHE A 4 -4.26 7.17 17.13
N MET A 5 -4.78 7.39 18.32
CA MET A 5 -4.55 8.60 19.13
C MET A 5 -3.62 8.30 20.31
N ASN A 6 -2.88 9.31 20.74
CA ASN A 6 -2.31 9.42 22.07
C ASN A 6 -3.01 10.58 22.75
N ASP A 7 -3.68 10.34 23.84
CA ASP A 7 -4.49 11.34 24.56
C ASP A 7 -5.34 12.19 23.58
N SER A 8 -4.89 13.37 23.23
CA SER A 8 -5.58 14.31 22.32
C SER A 8 -4.93 14.47 20.95
N THR A 9 -3.84 13.76 20.66
CA THR A 9 -3.10 13.92 19.40
C THR A 9 -3.10 12.65 18.53
N VAL A 10 -3.16 12.82 17.22
CA VAL A 10 -3.03 11.70 16.28
C VAL A 10 -1.59 11.23 16.28
N ARG A 11 -1.39 9.94 16.52
CA ARG A 11 -0.11 9.26 16.46
C ARG A 11 0.13 8.55 15.13
N LYS A 12 -0.91 7.90 14.61
CA LYS A 12 -0.84 7.11 13.37
C LYS A 12 -2.17 7.13 12.65
N ALA A 13 -2.15 7.22 11.34
CA ALA A 13 -3.29 6.91 10.49
C ALA A 13 -2.94 5.73 9.58
N GLU A 14 -3.90 4.82 9.39
CA GLU A 14 -3.74 3.62 8.56
C GLU A 14 -4.88 3.55 7.54
N VAL A 15 -4.52 3.43 6.28
CA VAL A 15 -5.44 3.22 5.15
C VAL A 15 -5.18 1.83 4.58
N ILE A 16 -6.22 0.99 4.52
CA ILE A 16 -6.12 -0.40 4.06
C ILE A 16 -7.09 -0.61 2.91
N GLY A 17 -6.64 -1.35 1.91
CA GLY A 17 -7.38 -1.71 0.70
C GLY A 17 -6.85 -0.95 -0.51
N GLN A 18 -7.43 0.18 -0.85
CA GLN A 18 -6.93 1.10 -1.87
C GLN A 18 -6.54 2.41 -1.17
N ALA A 19 -5.26 2.53 -0.86
CA ALA A 19 -4.75 3.75 -0.27
C ALA A 19 -4.28 4.69 -1.38
N LEU A 20 -4.75 5.93 -1.34
CA LEU A 20 -4.33 6.99 -2.23
C LEU A 20 -4.01 8.24 -1.42
N SER A 21 -2.82 8.80 -1.64
CA SER A 21 -2.43 10.12 -1.16
C SER A 21 -2.24 11.03 -2.36
N VAL A 22 -2.84 12.21 -2.31
CA VAL A 22 -2.74 13.22 -3.36
C VAL A 22 -2.37 14.56 -2.75
N GLU A 23 -1.40 15.22 -3.34
CA GLU A 23 -0.95 16.57 -2.99
C GLU A 23 -0.95 17.43 -4.24
N LYS A 24 -1.67 18.55 -4.23
CA LYS A 24 -1.65 19.52 -5.32
C LYS A 24 -0.33 20.27 -5.32
N VAL A 25 0.39 20.26 -6.43
CA VAL A 25 1.71 20.88 -6.57
C VAL A 25 1.59 22.33 -7.01
N ASP A 26 0.73 22.59 -7.99
CA ASP A 26 0.48 23.91 -8.55
C ASP A 26 -0.97 24.05 -9.03
N ASP A 27 -1.29 25.18 -9.64
CA ASP A 27 -2.64 25.44 -10.19
C ASP A 27 -2.86 24.87 -11.60
N LYS A 28 -1.86 24.18 -12.17
CA LYS A 28 -1.87 23.65 -13.53
C LYS A 28 -2.18 22.16 -13.62
N ASP A 29 -2.90 21.62 -12.66
CA ASP A 29 -3.30 20.20 -12.62
C ASP A 29 -2.12 19.21 -12.41
N HIS A 30 -1.04 19.66 -11.78
CA HIS A 30 0.05 18.78 -11.36
C HIS A 30 -0.18 18.31 -9.91
N PHE A 31 -0.18 16.99 -9.73
CA PHE A 31 -0.43 16.36 -8.43
C PHE A 31 0.63 15.32 -8.12
N ASN A 32 1.24 15.44 -6.96
CA ASN A 32 2.00 14.33 -6.38
C ASN A 32 1.01 13.27 -5.91
N GLN A 33 1.23 12.03 -6.32
CA GLN A 33 0.31 10.93 -6.07
C GLN A 33 1.07 9.70 -5.58
N VAL A 34 0.53 9.04 -4.58
CA VAL A 34 1.02 7.74 -4.10
C VAL A 34 -0.17 6.81 -3.93
N ALA A 35 -0.20 5.74 -4.69
CA ALA A 35 -1.19 4.67 -4.56
C ALA A 35 -0.54 3.40 -4.05
N SER A 36 -1.24 2.66 -3.17
CA SER A 36 -0.77 1.39 -2.60
C SER A 36 -1.93 0.56 -2.06
N ARG A 37 -1.66 -0.70 -1.68
CA ARG A 37 -2.65 -1.51 -0.96
C ARG A 37 -2.85 -1.06 0.48
N ARG A 38 -1.78 -0.59 1.11
CA ARG A 38 -1.79 -0.09 2.49
C ARG A 38 -0.88 1.12 2.60
N MET A 39 -1.31 2.11 3.36
CA MET A 39 -0.52 3.28 3.68
C MET A 39 -0.65 3.61 5.17
N ASP A 40 0.49 3.76 5.82
CA ASP A 40 0.62 4.17 7.21
C ASP A 40 1.26 5.55 7.28
N ALA A 41 0.61 6.50 7.93
CA ALA A 41 1.17 7.82 8.22
C ALA A 41 1.43 7.94 9.73
N PHE A 42 2.64 8.32 10.10
CA PHE A 42 3.08 8.50 11.48
C PHE A 42 3.25 9.99 11.77
N PHE A 43 2.66 10.41 12.88
CA PHE A 43 2.62 11.81 13.30
C PHE A 43 3.44 12.02 14.57
N VAL A 44 4.10 13.16 14.63
CA VAL A 44 4.74 13.70 15.84
C VAL A 44 4.35 15.17 15.91
N ASP A 45 3.85 15.62 17.03
CA ASP A 45 3.38 17.00 17.27
C ASP A 45 2.40 17.50 16.18
N GLY A 46 1.45 16.62 15.79
CA GLY A 46 0.43 16.94 14.78
C GLY A 46 0.95 17.04 13.33
N ALA A 47 2.23 16.79 13.08
CA ALA A 47 2.82 16.78 11.75
C ALA A 47 3.22 15.37 11.31
N ILE A 48 3.01 15.05 10.02
CA ILE A 48 3.48 13.79 9.43
C ILE A 48 5.01 13.80 9.42
N ARG A 49 5.62 12.78 9.98
CA ARG A 49 7.07 12.57 10.01
C ARG A 49 7.54 11.42 9.14
N LYS A 50 6.70 10.41 9.00
CA LYS A 50 6.98 9.24 8.17
C LYS A 50 5.69 8.79 7.50
N THR A 51 5.77 8.44 6.23
CA THR A 51 4.73 7.69 5.53
C THR A 51 5.33 6.41 5.00
N GLU A 52 4.60 5.31 5.13
CA GLU A 52 4.98 4.01 4.61
C GLU A 52 3.85 3.46 3.75
N ALA A 53 4.13 3.24 2.46
CA ALA A 53 3.21 2.64 1.51
C ALA A 53 3.70 1.24 1.16
N VAL A 54 2.81 0.25 1.19
CA VAL A 54 3.13 -1.17 0.99
C VAL A 54 2.14 -1.82 0.04
N GLY A 55 2.68 -2.60 -0.86
CA GLY A 55 1.97 -3.44 -1.82
C GLY A 55 1.53 -2.71 -3.07
N ASN A 56 2.15 -3.03 -4.21
CA ASN A 56 1.89 -2.45 -5.52
C ASN A 56 1.91 -0.91 -5.48
N VAL A 57 2.96 -0.35 -4.90
CA VAL A 57 3.11 1.10 -4.78
C VAL A 57 3.41 1.69 -6.14
N ARG A 58 2.59 2.67 -6.55
CA ARG A 58 2.80 3.49 -7.74
C ARG A 58 2.81 4.95 -7.33
N THR A 59 3.76 5.70 -7.87
CA THR A 59 3.89 7.13 -7.56
C THR A 59 4.01 7.96 -8.82
N VAL A 60 3.41 9.14 -8.75
CA VAL A 60 3.66 10.25 -9.63
C VAL A 60 4.18 11.38 -8.78
N PHE A 61 5.37 11.86 -9.06
CA PHE A 61 6.02 12.90 -8.29
C PHE A 61 6.66 13.93 -9.21
N TYR A 62 6.44 15.20 -8.91
CA TYR A 62 7.01 16.34 -9.65
C TYR A 62 8.14 16.96 -8.82
N PRO A 63 9.41 16.63 -9.11
CA PRO A 63 10.55 17.28 -8.47
C PRO A 63 10.59 18.76 -8.81
N GLN A 64 10.84 19.57 -7.79
CA GLN A 64 11.02 21.01 -7.92
C GLN A 64 12.49 21.36 -7.79
N ASP A 65 12.96 22.32 -8.59
CA ASP A 65 14.27 22.91 -8.39
C ASP A 65 14.30 23.66 -7.05
N SER A 66 15.39 23.50 -6.32
CA SER A 66 15.54 24.11 -4.98
C SER A 66 15.71 25.64 -5.02
N LYS A 67 16.05 26.22 -6.17
CA LYS A 67 16.33 27.66 -6.32
C LYS A 67 15.08 28.47 -6.66
N ASP A 68 14.30 27.98 -7.61
CA ASP A 68 13.18 28.72 -8.19
C ASP A 68 11.84 27.99 -8.10
N SER A 69 11.83 26.79 -7.48
CA SER A 69 10.65 25.93 -7.35
C SER A 69 10.01 25.52 -8.69
N THR A 70 10.75 25.65 -9.80
CA THR A 70 10.25 25.18 -11.11
C THR A 70 10.20 23.66 -11.15
N LEU A 71 9.17 23.12 -11.83
CA LEU A 71 9.04 21.66 -12.02
C LEU A 71 10.04 21.19 -13.07
N THR A 72 10.89 20.23 -12.68
CA THR A 72 11.94 19.70 -13.56
C THR A 72 11.45 18.55 -14.44
N GLY A 73 10.38 17.90 -14.08
CA GLY A 73 9.80 16.77 -14.81
C GLY A 73 8.79 16.01 -13.98
N LEU A 74 8.39 14.85 -14.48
CA LEU A 74 7.55 13.89 -13.79
C LEU A 74 8.34 12.62 -13.54
N ASN A 75 8.44 12.21 -12.29
CA ASN A 75 9.00 10.93 -11.89
C ASN A 75 7.86 9.94 -11.65
N TYR A 76 7.76 8.91 -12.50
CA TYR A 76 6.87 7.78 -12.32
C TYR A 76 7.66 6.62 -11.73
N LEU A 77 7.19 6.05 -10.62
CA LEU A 77 7.88 4.97 -9.92
C LEU A 77 6.91 3.86 -9.53
N GLU A 78 7.33 2.62 -9.74
CA GLU A 78 6.66 1.41 -9.26
C GLU A 78 7.59 0.64 -8.31
N THR A 79 7.07 0.26 -7.16
CA THR A 79 7.82 -0.48 -6.14
C THR A 79 6.86 -1.29 -5.27
N ASP A 80 7.37 -2.21 -4.47
CA ASP A 80 6.55 -2.91 -3.48
C ASP A 80 6.42 -2.13 -2.18
N THR A 81 7.47 -1.42 -1.77
CA THR A 81 7.47 -0.64 -0.53
C THR A 81 8.14 0.70 -0.74
N LEU A 82 7.47 1.76 -0.29
CA LEU A 82 7.96 3.13 -0.28
C LEU A 82 7.87 3.70 1.14
N ARG A 83 8.95 4.32 1.60
CA ARG A 83 9.00 5.06 2.86
C ARG A 83 9.47 6.49 2.59
N MET A 84 8.67 7.44 3.03
CA MET A 84 8.98 8.87 2.95
C MET A 84 9.18 9.42 4.35
N PHE A 85 10.22 10.21 4.52
CA PHE A 85 10.54 10.86 5.79
C PHE A 85 10.47 12.38 5.59
N MET A 86 9.74 13.03 6.49
CA MET A 86 9.46 14.46 6.45
C MET A 86 10.20 15.20 7.57
N SER A 87 10.63 16.42 7.28
CA SER A 87 11.13 17.34 8.30
C SER A 87 9.99 17.89 9.16
N PRO A 88 10.32 18.59 10.29
CA PRO A 88 9.32 19.35 11.07
C PRO A 88 8.52 20.34 10.23
N GLU A 89 9.15 20.94 9.25
CA GLU A 89 8.58 21.93 8.33
C GLU A 89 7.79 21.28 7.18
N ARG A 90 7.51 19.97 7.28
CA ARG A 90 6.79 19.17 6.27
C ARG A 90 7.48 19.05 4.91
N LYS A 91 8.79 19.28 4.87
CA LYS A 91 9.59 19.08 3.66
C LYS A 91 10.06 17.63 3.56
N LEU A 92 9.98 17.05 2.38
CA LEU A 92 10.50 15.71 2.11
C LEU A 92 12.03 15.70 2.27
N GLN A 93 12.54 14.88 3.19
CA GLN A 93 13.99 14.77 3.47
C GLN A 93 14.61 13.52 2.86
N LYS A 94 13.87 12.39 2.91
CA LYS A 94 14.40 11.11 2.48
C LYS A 94 13.28 10.25 1.91
N ILE A 95 13.59 9.60 0.80
CA ILE A 95 12.79 8.52 0.23
C ILE A 95 13.61 7.23 0.30
N TRP A 96 12.97 6.16 0.72
CA TRP A 96 13.50 4.81 0.63
C TRP A 96 12.51 3.92 -0.10
N THR A 97 13.00 3.11 -1.02
CA THR A 97 12.20 2.14 -1.77
C THR A 97 12.85 0.76 -1.67
N SER A 98 12.04 -0.29 -1.79
CA SER A 98 12.51 -1.63 -2.12
C SER A 98 12.98 -1.65 -3.60
N LYS A 99 13.02 -2.81 -4.25
CA LYS A 99 13.26 -2.86 -5.69
C LYS A 99 12.27 -1.95 -6.41
N ALA A 100 12.77 -0.99 -7.18
CA ALA A 100 11.96 0.00 -7.85
C ALA A 100 12.26 0.03 -9.34
N ALA A 101 11.22 0.18 -10.15
CA ALA A 101 11.29 0.53 -11.55
C ALA A 101 10.70 1.93 -11.73
N GLY A 102 11.44 2.82 -12.38
CA GLY A 102 11.01 4.20 -12.52
C GLY A 102 11.46 4.82 -13.81
N THR A 103 10.73 5.85 -14.24
CA THR A 103 11.04 6.65 -15.42
C THR A 103 10.85 8.12 -15.08
N MET A 104 11.83 8.92 -15.48
CA MET A 104 11.76 10.38 -15.40
C MET A 104 11.40 10.95 -16.76
N TYR A 105 10.33 11.71 -16.83
CA TYR A 105 9.88 12.40 -18.03
C TYR A 105 10.15 13.90 -17.91
N PRO A 106 10.82 14.53 -18.88
CA PRO A 106 10.90 15.98 -18.95
C PRO A 106 9.50 16.58 -19.06
N MET A 107 9.25 17.78 -18.52
CA MET A 107 7.92 18.43 -18.54
C MET A 107 7.27 18.51 -19.92
N THR A 108 8.08 18.64 -20.97
CA THR A 108 7.61 18.73 -22.36
C THR A 108 7.29 17.39 -23.03
N GLN A 109 7.60 16.26 -22.37
CA GLN A 109 7.49 14.92 -22.97
C GLN A 109 6.72 13.95 -22.06
N ILE A 110 5.90 14.46 -21.16
CA ILE A 110 5.09 13.62 -20.29
C ILE A 110 3.93 12.99 -21.11
N PRO A 111 3.84 11.65 -21.15
CA PRO A 111 2.71 11.00 -21.81
C PRO A 111 1.40 11.32 -21.07
N PRO A 112 0.28 11.62 -21.78
CA PRO A 112 -0.98 11.99 -21.14
C PRO A 112 -1.47 11.01 -20.07
N GLN A 113 -1.26 9.71 -20.27
CA GLN A 113 -1.67 8.67 -19.33
C GLN A 113 -0.79 8.59 -18.05
N ARG A 114 0.27 9.39 -17.96
CA ARG A 114 1.19 9.39 -16.80
C ARG A 114 0.93 10.54 -15.82
N TYR A 115 0.11 11.52 -16.20
CA TYR A 115 -0.24 12.63 -15.29
C TYR A 115 -1.00 12.15 -14.05
N HIS A 116 -1.84 11.14 -14.23
CA HIS A 116 -2.67 10.61 -13.15
C HIS A 116 -2.55 9.09 -13.06
N LEU A 117 -2.59 8.58 -11.82
CA LEU A 117 -2.73 7.16 -11.57
C LEU A 117 -4.17 6.71 -11.85
N ASP A 118 -4.40 5.44 -12.20
CA ASP A 118 -5.74 4.90 -12.49
C ASP A 118 -6.73 5.08 -11.32
N THR A 119 -6.20 5.23 -10.11
CA THR A 119 -6.96 5.44 -8.87
C THR A 119 -7.09 6.91 -8.49
N PHE A 120 -6.61 7.84 -9.34
CA PHE A 120 -6.62 9.25 -9.03
C PHE A 120 -8.06 9.79 -8.91
N GLU A 121 -8.32 10.48 -7.81
CA GLU A 121 -9.55 11.21 -7.55
C GLU A 121 -9.22 12.49 -6.78
N TRP A 122 -9.78 13.61 -7.22
CA TRP A 122 -9.63 14.90 -6.57
C TRP A 122 -10.98 15.60 -6.46
N PHE A 123 -11.39 15.93 -5.24
CA PHE A 123 -12.68 16.55 -4.92
C PHE A 123 -12.47 17.93 -4.30
N GLU A 124 -12.13 18.91 -5.10
CA GLU A 124 -11.85 20.26 -4.59
C GLU A 124 -13.06 20.90 -3.92
N ASN A 125 -14.26 20.70 -4.46
CA ASN A 125 -15.51 21.20 -3.92
C ASN A 125 -15.95 20.58 -2.58
N LEU A 126 -15.42 19.40 -2.23
CA LEU A 126 -15.70 18.74 -0.98
C LEU A 126 -14.62 18.99 0.08
N ARG A 127 -13.49 19.54 -0.34
CA ARG A 127 -12.35 19.76 0.55
C ARG A 127 -12.64 20.95 1.48
N PRO A 128 -12.46 20.80 2.81
CA PRO A 128 -12.58 21.90 3.74
C PRO A 128 -11.53 22.98 3.45
N THR A 129 -11.95 24.24 3.47
CA THR A 129 -11.08 25.40 3.25
C THR A 129 -10.38 25.87 4.54
N GLY A 130 -10.87 25.42 5.71
CA GLY A 130 -10.30 25.73 7.01
C GLY A 130 -10.86 24.86 8.14
N PRO A 131 -10.35 24.98 9.37
CA PRO A 131 -10.77 24.16 10.50
C PRO A 131 -12.26 24.24 10.83
N ALA A 132 -12.86 25.40 10.69
CA ALA A 132 -14.31 25.60 10.94
C ALA A 132 -15.17 24.93 9.84
N ASP A 133 -14.65 24.84 8.64
CA ASP A 133 -15.36 24.31 7.48
C ASP A 133 -15.50 22.76 7.51
N VAL A 134 -14.68 22.08 8.32
CA VAL A 134 -14.77 20.63 8.54
C VAL A 134 -16.14 20.22 9.10
N PHE A 135 -16.77 21.11 9.88
CA PHE A 135 -18.06 20.85 10.52
C PHE A 135 -19.27 21.30 9.67
N VAL A 136 -19.03 21.89 8.51
CA VAL A 136 -20.11 22.33 7.61
C VAL A 136 -20.59 21.15 6.76
N TRP A 137 -21.84 20.73 7.00
CA TRP A 137 -22.49 19.70 6.19
C TRP A 137 -22.90 20.29 4.81
N ARG A 138 -22.29 19.79 3.75
CA ARG A 138 -22.57 20.25 2.37
C ARG A 138 -23.68 19.45 1.66
N GLY A 139 -24.34 18.54 2.37
CA GLY A 139 -25.46 17.74 1.84
C GLY A 139 -25.05 16.64 0.87
N LYS A 140 -25.97 15.71 0.66
CA LYS A 140 -25.93 14.78 -0.49
C LYS A 140 -26.63 15.49 -1.64
N GLY A 141 -25.97 15.69 -2.78
CA GLY A 141 -26.68 16.10 -3.99
C GLY A 141 -26.19 17.36 -4.70
N THR A 142 -25.01 17.88 -4.39
CA THR A 142 -24.40 18.96 -5.19
C THR A 142 -23.55 18.44 -6.36
N GLY A 143 -23.97 17.33 -7.01
CA GLY A 143 -23.40 16.87 -8.28
C GLY A 143 -22.12 16.02 -8.20
N SER A 144 -21.53 15.83 -7.02
CA SER A 144 -20.40 14.91 -6.83
C SER A 144 -20.75 13.84 -5.81
N GLU A 145 -21.70 12.97 -6.15
CA GLU A 145 -21.83 11.74 -5.41
C GLU A 145 -20.52 10.95 -5.57
N LEU A 146 -19.83 10.70 -4.45
CA LEU A 146 -18.76 9.73 -4.39
C LEU A 146 -19.29 8.46 -5.05
N LYS A 147 -18.83 8.14 -6.25
CA LYS A 147 -19.14 6.85 -6.87
C LYS A 147 -18.65 5.81 -5.88
N LYS A 148 -19.59 5.11 -5.24
CA LYS A 148 -19.23 3.96 -4.41
C LYS A 148 -18.50 3.00 -5.33
N VAL A 149 -17.19 2.95 -5.21
CA VAL A 149 -16.41 1.88 -5.82
C VAL A 149 -17.01 0.60 -5.26
N LYS A 150 -17.68 -0.20 -6.11
CA LYS A 150 -18.15 -1.51 -5.71
C LYS A 150 -16.93 -2.25 -5.18
N ARG A 151 -16.91 -2.47 -3.88
CA ARG A 151 -15.91 -3.32 -3.26
C ARG A 151 -16.00 -4.64 -4.03
N GLN A 152 -14.99 -5.00 -4.80
CA GLN A 152 -14.85 -6.35 -5.28
C GLN A 152 -14.71 -7.18 -4.01
N GLU A 153 -15.80 -7.85 -3.63
CA GLU A 153 -15.73 -8.88 -2.61
C GLU A 153 -14.68 -9.86 -3.11
N ALA A 154 -13.62 -10.02 -2.33
CA ALA A 154 -12.65 -11.06 -2.59
C ALA A 154 -13.47 -12.37 -2.71
N PRO A 155 -13.30 -13.17 -3.78
CA PRO A 155 -14.00 -14.42 -3.88
C PRO A 155 -13.78 -15.17 -2.57
N LEU A 156 -14.87 -15.45 -1.85
CA LEU A 156 -14.86 -16.31 -0.69
C LEU A 156 -14.19 -17.60 -1.14
N GLN A 157 -12.97 -17.83 -0.67
CA GLN A 157 -12.35 -19.14 -0.79
C GLN A 157 -13.25 -20.06 0.03
N THR A 158 -14.14 -20.76 -0.64
CA THR A 158 -14.83 -21.91 -0.09
C THR A 158 -13.74 -22.89 0.30
N LEU A 159 -13.40 -22.91 1.58
CA LEU A 159 -12.62 -24.01 2.15
C LEU A 159 -13.36 -25.29 1.74
N PRO A 160 -12.69 -26.26 1.09
CA PRO A 160 -13.33 -27.54 0.80
C PRO A 160 -13.85 -28.08 2.13
N ALA A 161 -15.16 -28.33 2.16
CA ALA A 161 -15.81 -28.91 3.34
C ALA A 161 -15.00 -30.13 3.77
N LEU A 162 -14.48 -30.09 4.99
CA LEU A 162 -13.83 -31.25 5.59
C LEU A 162 -14.93 -32.34 5.66
N GLY A 163 -14.87 -33.27 4.70
CA GLY A 163 -15.84 -34.35 4.61
C GLY A 163 -15.86 -35.14 5.91
N SER A 164 -16.96 -35.07 6.61
CA SER A 164 -17.32 -35.98 7.68
C SER A 164 -17.43 -37.39 7.10
N LYS A 165 -16.32 -38.15 7.18
CA LYS A 165 -16.36 -39.60 6.98
C LYS A 165 -17.01 -40.23 8.20
N THR A 166 -18.29 -40.50 8.09
CA THR A 166 -18.99 -41.43 8.96
C THR A 166 -18.35 -42.80 8.75
N THR A 167 -17.61 -43.26 9.71
CA THR A 167 -17.01 -44.60 9.73
C THR A 167 -18.11 -45.55 10.15
N THR A 168 -18.72 -46.26 9.17
CA THR A 168 -19.49 -47.44 9.45
C THR A 168 -18.52 -48.61 9.61
N ALA A 169 -18.46 -49.16 10.80
CA ALA A 169 -17.72 -50.37 11.12
C ALA A 169 -18.34 -51.55 10.35
N GLN A 170 -17.53 -52.29 9.60
CA GLN A 170 -17.81 -53.68 9.25
C GLN A 170 -16.52 -54.48 9.32
N ASP A 171 -16.67 -55.57 10.03
CA ASP A 171 -15.72 -56.58 10.44
C ASP A 171 -14.93 -57.28 9.33
N ALA A 172 -13.75 -57.77 9.80
CA ALA A 172 -13.01 -59.01 9.44
C ALA A 172 -11.91 -58.89 8.37
N PRO A 173 -10.92 -59.83 8.41
CA PRO A 173 -10.08 -60.31 9.52
C PRO A 173 -8.57 -60.18 9.25
N LEU A 174 -7.82 -60.43 10.33
CA LEU A 174 -6.35 -60.57 10.39
C LEU A 174 -5.76 -61.50 9.31
N LYS A 175 -4.64 -61.11 8.72
CA LYS A 175 -3.55 -62.00 8.30
C LYS A 175 -2.21 -61.45 8.65
N THR A 176 -1.56 -62.19 9.51
CA THR A 176 -0.17 -62.15 9.98
C THR A 176 0.78 -62.62 8.86
N SER A 177 1.88 -61.94 8.65
CA SER A 177 3.20 -62.50 8.26
C SER A 177 4.22 -61.38 8.44
N GLU A 178 4.98 -61.47 9.32
CA GLU A 178 6.36 -61.81 9.73
C GLU A 178 7.43 -61.55 8.68
N LYS A 179 8.51 -60.89 9.21
CA LYS A 179 9.94 -60.92 8.78
C LYS A 179 10.28 -60.13 7.52
N GLU A 180 11.33 -59.33 7.51
CA GLU A 180 12.73 -59.54 7.91
C GLU A 180 13.49 -58.20 8.04
N GLU A 181 14.26 -58.17 9.04
CA GLU A 181 15.42 -57.39 9.47
C GLU A 181 16.59 -57.52 8.48
N LYS A 182 17.27 -56.40 8.16
CA LYS A 182 18.73 -56.30 7.90
C LYS A 182 19.11 -54.83 7.71
N ALA A 183 19.76 -54.28 8.71
CA ALA A 183 21.21 -54.17 8.91
C ALA A 183 21.88 -53.00 8.15
N VAL A 184 22.33 -52.04 8.97
CA VAL A 184 23.31 -50.98 8.71
C VAL A 184 24.65 -51.58 8.30
N PRO A 185 25.47 -50.89 7.54
CA PRO A 185 26.78 -50.59 8.08
C PRO A 185 27.22 -49.11 7.97
N GLU A 186 27.83 -48.74 8.99
CA GLU A 186 28.73 -47.67 9.36
C GLU A 186 30.09 -47.76 8.58
N ALA A 187 30.81 -46.69 8.64
CA ALA A 187 32.26 -46.49 8.41
C ALA A 187 32.61 -45.78 7.09
N GLU A 188 33.49 -44.88 7.01
CA GLU A 188 34.54 -44.26 7.83
C GLU A 188 35.19 -43.13 6.99
N ASP A 189 35.43 -42.06 7.66
CA ASP A 189 36.58 -41.15 7.63
C ASP A 189 37.72 -41.44 6.63
N LYS A 190 38.12 -40.43 5.87
CA LYS A 190 39.54 -40.11 5.62
C LYS A 190 39.79 -38.71 5.02
N LYS A 191 40.47 -37.96 5.83
CA LYS A 191 41.37 -36.80 5.61
C LYS A 191 42.29 -36.87 4.39
N LYS A 192 42.73 -35.65 4.04
CA LYS A 192 43.96 -35.20 3.30
C LYS A 192 43.73 -35.03 1.76
N GLN A 193 44.04 -33.91 1.23
CA GLN A 193 45.12 -32.90 1.29
C GLN A 193 44.63 -31.58 0.75
#